data_6987a1f2d1afa246b8cde4639b61b3b0
#
_entry.id   6987a1f2d1afa246b8cde4639b61b3b0
#
_cell.length_a   1.000
_cell.length_b   1.000
_cell.length_c   1.000
_cell.angle_alpha   90.00
_cell.angle_beta   90.00
_cell.angle_gamma   90.00
#
_symmetry.space_group_name_H-M   'P 1'
#
loop_
_entity.id
_entity.type
_entity.pdbx_description
1 polymer ?
#
loop_
_entity_poly.entity_id
_entity_poly.type
_entity_poly.pdbx_seq_one_letter_code
_entity_poly.pdbx_strand_id
1 'polypeptide(L)'
;ALSSDDKWCSRVDKAFDESALGSFLNESKAGYGRYATGLPGQTASVLADSGENGGNGENSGTEQDIGQTADTASTHRATDRDYEETGKISDGISVEGVYACGRLTGIYEQTEGVLVVNTTEVTDEDGKKVNPADKKVQCGDYILSVNGRTVADKEELSEAVNDIMKEYDESLDESLKDKRTVSIKFLRGGEEMSADIAPVRMDDGRYYMGIWVKDDLAGIGTITYYTKDGRFGALGHGIGDGTQSGNLLYANSGDLYSMKLTKIKKGKAGTPGEIGGVVYFGKKSHIGTLDCNSNLGIYGQLDSDELSEYAAEDTYYPVADKDEIHTGSAQMISEISGKLEKYNLEITNIDKKATDTNKGMELKVTDERLIELSGGIVQGTSGSPIIQDGKIIGAVTHVFVDDPTGGYGICIDEML
;
A
#
# COMPACT_ATOMS: atom_id res chain seq x y z
N ALA A 1 -6.38 6.76 -32.23
CA ALA A 1 -6.86 7.13 -30.91
C ALA A 1 -6.31 6.07 -29.98
N LEU A 2 -5.34 6.45 -29.16
CA LEU A 2 -4.78 5.60 -28.12
C LEU A 2 -5.88 5.32 -27.08
N SER A 3 -5.93 4.11 -26.54
CA SER A 3 -6.87 3.74 -25.48
C SER A 3 -6.64 4.60 -24.24
N SER A 4 -7.62 4.67 -23.32
CA SER A 4 -7.49 5.42 -22.06
C SER A 4 -6.29 4.95 -21.21
N ASP A 5 -5.92 3.69 -21.34
CA ASP A 5 -4.85 3.01 -20.61
C ASP A 5 -3.45 3.48 -21.04
N ASP A 6 -3.25 3.69 -22.36
CA ASP A 6 -1.99 4.22 -22.90
C ASP A 6 -1.66 5.65 -22.41
N LYS A 7 -2.68 6.43 -22.02
CA LYS A 7 -2.47 7.82 -21.60
C LYS A 7 -1.97 7.97 -20.15
N TRP A 8 -2.20 6.98 -19.31
CA TRP A 8 -1.75 7.05 -17.92
C TRP A 8 -0.29 6.61 -17.79
N CYS A 9 0.09 5.51 -18.42
CA CYS A 9 1.49 5.08 -18.50
C CYS A 9 2.38 6.19 -19.09
N SER A 10 1.90 6.94 -20.10
CA SER A 10 2.62 8.08 -20.67
C SER A 10 2.68 9.33 -19.77
N ARG A 11 1.85 9.42 -18.72
CA ARG A 11 1.89 10.51 -17.72
C ARG A 11 2.86 10.22 -16.58
N VAL A 12 3.10 8.95 -16.28
CA VAL A 12 4.11 8.54 -15.30
C VAL A 12 5.51 8.90 -15.83
N ASP A 13 5.77 8.73 -17.14
CA ASP A 13 7.03 9.13 -17.77
C ASP A 13 7.34 10.64 -17.69
N LYS A 14 6.32 11.49 -17.53
CA LYS A 14 6.49 12.95 -17.37
C LYS A 14 6.66 13.43 -15.93
N ALA A 15 6.33 12.60 -14.96
CA ALA A 15 6.43 12.94 -13.54
C ALA A 15 7.79 12.54 -12.93
N PHE A 16 8.54 11.69 -13.61
CA PHE A 16 9.90 11.30 -13.22
C PHE A 16 10.91 12.10 -14.02
N ASP A 17 11.46 13.14 -13.41
CA ASP A 17 12.64 13.87 -13.91
C ASP A 17 13.86 12.92 -13.84
N GLU A 18 14.61 12.82 -14.94
CA GLU A 18 15.82 11.97 -15.07
C GLU A 18 16.85 12.25 -13.95
N SER A 19 16.82 13.43 -13.33
CA SER A 19 17.69 13.78 -12.19
C SER A 19 17.33 13.06 -10.88
N ALA A 20 16.08 12.64 -10.70
CA ALA A 20 15.63 11.88 -9.53
C ALA A 20 16.00 10.38 -9.62
N LEU A 21 16.09 9.84 -10.82
CA LEU A 21 16.44 8.44 -11.06
C LEU A 21 17.90 8.09 -10.74
N GLY A 22 18.83 9.04 -10.97
CA GLY A 22 20.26 8.84 -10.68
C GLY A 22 20.58 8.71 -9.18
N SER A 23 19.80 9.34 -8.31
CA SER A 23 19.93 9.21 -6.85
C SER A 23 19.29 7.94 -6.30
N PHE A 24 18.20 7.46 -6.93
CA PHE A 24 17.45 6.29 -6.48
C PHE A 24 18.23 4.97 -6.57
N LEU A 25 19.11 4.84 -7.58
CA LEU A 25 19.90 3.61 -7.80
C LEU A 25 21.17 3.53 -6.92
N ASN A 26 21.61 4.64 -6.32
CA ASN A 26 22.85 4.68 -5.52
C ASN A 26 22.62 4.56 -4.00
N GLU A 27 21.40 4.72 -3.50
CA GLU A 27 21.11 4.76 -2.05
C GLU A 27 20.68 3.41 -1.45
N SER A 28 20.54 2.36 -2.24
CA SER A 28 20.13 1.02 -1.75
C SER A 28 21.20 0.31 -0.89
N LYS A 29 22.39 0.90 -0.69
CA LYS A 29 23.48 0.34 0.12
C LYS A 29 23.64 0.93 1.52
N ALA A 30 22.94 2.02 1.85
CA ALA A 30 22.93 2.56 3.21
C ALA A 30 21.57 2.25 3.85
N GLY A 31 21.56 1.40 4.85
CA GLY A 31 20.36 1.02 5.56
C GLY A 31 19.61 2.22 6.16
N TYR A 32 18.27 2.10 6.16
CA TYR A 32 17.31 2.98 6.83
C TYR A 32 16.99 4.31 6.13
N GLY A 33 16.02 4.26 5.26
CA GLY A 33 15.32 5.42 4.72
C GLY A 33 14.74 5.17 3.34
N ARG A 34 13.56 4.56 3.25
CA ARG A 34 12.82 4.43 1.99
C ARG A 34 11.82 5.58 1.86
N TYR A 35 11.84 6.25 0.73
CA TYR A 35 10.82 7.24 0.37
C TYR A 35 9.53 6.50 0.01
N ALA A 36 8.47 6.74 0.74
CA ALA A 36 7.14 6.32 0.30
C ALA A 36 6.50 7.42 -0.54
N THR A 37 6.27 7.15 -1.81
CA THR A 37 5.39 7.96 -2.65
C THR A 37 3.97 7.48 -2.44
N GLY A 38 3.00 8.40 -2.38
CA GLY A 38 1.62 8.06 -2.11
C GLY A 38 1.08 6.95 -2.99
N LEU A 39 0.18 6.15 -2.43
CA LEU A 39 -0.56 5.14 -3.17
C LEU A 39 -1.27 5.81 -4.35
N PRO A 40 -1.27 5.23 -5.56
CA PRO A 40 -2.00 5.76 -6.70
C PRO A 40 -3.49 5.88 -6.36
N GLY A 41 -4.01 7.12 -6.44
CA GLY A 41 -5.34 7.48 -5.92
C GLY A 41 -5.31 8.06 -4.51
N GLN A 42 -4.23 7.90 -3.75
CA GLN A 42 -4.00 8.51 -2.45
C GLN A 42 -2.57 9.05 -2.41
N THR A 43 -2.40 10.34 -2.61
CA THR A 43 -1.10 10.99 -2.53
C THR A 43 -0.84 11.42 -1.10
N ALA A 44 -0.20 10.58 -0.31
CA ALA A 44 0.49 10.99 0.91
C ALA A 44 1.99 11.03 0.63
N SER A 45 2.64 12.17 0.79
CA SER A 45 4.09 12.27 0.62
C SER A 45 4.76 11.90 1.94
N VAL A 46 5.59 10.88 1.92
CA VAL A 46 6.41 10.45 3.06
C VAL A 46 7.86 10.88 2.81
N LEU A 47 8.43 11.61 3.74
CA LEU A 47 9.85 11.97 3.75
C LEU A 47 10.57 11.11 4.79
N ALA A 48 11.64 10.42 4.41
CA ALA A 48 12.52 9.74 5.35
C ALA A 48 13.57 10.73 5.89
N ASP A 49 13.74 10.80 7.20
CA ASP A 49 14.77 11.59 7.85
C ASP A 49 16.04 10.74 8.03
N SER A 50 17.12 11.14 7.36
CA SER A 50 18.46 10.61 7.58
C SER A 50 19.10 11.33 8.78
N GLY A 51 18.79 10.90 9.99
CA GLY A 51 19.45 11.38 11.21
C GLY A 51 20.92 10.96 11.22
N GLU A 52 21.82 11.88 10.89
CA GLU A 52 23.22 11.74 11.21
C GLU A 52 23.40 11.72 12.74
N ASN A 53 23.77 10.58 13.27
CA ASN A 53 24.37 10.51 14.60
C ASN A 53 25.68 9.74 14.51
N GLY A 54 26.76 10.51 14.46
CA GLY A 54 28.12 10.02 14.60
C GLY A 54 28.32 9.45 16.01
N GLY A 55 28.74 8.21 16.08
CA GLY A 55 29.14 7.54 17.30
C GLY A 55 29.99 6.32 16.98
N ASN A 56 31.30 6.51 17.00
CA ASN A 56 32.29 5.44 17.01
C ASN A 56 32.07 4.47 18.16
N GLY A 57 32.07 3.18 17.87
CA GLY A 57 32.10 2.12 18.86
C GLY A 57 32.41 0.77 18.20
N GLU A 58 33.69 0.48 18.09
CA GLU A 58 34.21 -0.87 17.83
C GLU A 58 33.68 -1.82 18.90
N ASN A 59 33.10 -2.96 18.52
CA ASN A 59 33.32 -4.18 19.29
C ASN A 59 33.06 -5.45 18.46
N SER A 60 34.09 -6.26 18.41
CA SER A 60 34.20 -7.61 17.91
C SER A 60 33.37 -8.60 18.75
N GLY A 61 32.73 -9.58 18.13
CA GLY A 61 32.22 -10.71 18.89
C GLY A 61 31.40 -11.74 18.12
N THR A 62 32.10 -12.72 17.59
CA THR A 62 31.75 -14.15 17.47
C THR A 62 30.41 -14.59 16.88
N GLU A 63 30.56 -15.28 15.75
CA GLU A 63 29.61 -16.24 15.16
C GLU A 63 29.15 -17.27 16.20
N GLN A 64 27.85 -17.53 16.23
CA GLN A 64 27.30 -18.82 16.65
C GLN A 64 26.18 -19.25 15.71
N ASP A 65 26.51 -20.31 14.99
CA ASP A 65 25.71 -21.19 14.19
C ASP A 65 24.52 -21.76 15.00
N ILE A 66 23.28 -21.58 14.58
CA ILE A 66 22.13 -22.34 15.08
C ILE A 66 21.26 -22.75 13.89
N GLY A 67 21.16 -24.09 13.82
CA GLY A 67 20.63 -24.96 12.81
C GLY A 67 19.23 -24.66 12.27
N GLN A 68 19.11 -25.07 11.03
CA GLN A 68 17.91 -25.26 10.25
C GLN A 68 16.83 -26.07 10.99
N THR A 69 15.63 -25.52 11.07
CA THR A 69 14.40 -26.33 11.02
C THR A 69 13.53 -25.74 9.90
N ALA A 70 13.47 -26.47 8.81
CA ALA A 70 12.55 -26.21 7.72
C ALA A 70 11.13 -26.57 8.19
N ASP A 71 10.29 -25.58 8.47
CA ASP A 71 8.86 -25.78 8.53
C ASP A 71 8.28 -25.43 7.16
N THR A 72 7.65 -26.43 6.57
CA THR A 72 6.92 -26.35 5.31
C THR A 72 5.67 -25.49 5.51
N ALA A 73 5.79 -24.19 5.20
CA ALA A 73 4.63 -23.33 5.04
C ALA A 73 3.85 -23.79 3.80
N SER A 74 2.68 -24.35 4.03
CA SER A 74 1.68 -24.65 3.01
C SER A 74 1.23 -23.35 2.37
N THR A 75 1.68 -23.10 1.14
CA THR A 75 1.21 -21.99 0.32
C THR A 75 -0.23 -22.27 -0.12
N HIS A 76 -1.20 -21.81 0.66
CA HIS A 76 -2.55 -21.63 0.15
C HIS A 76 -2.55 -20.37 -0.73
N ARG A 77 -2.69 -20.58 -2.05
CA ARG A 77 -3.04 -19.51 -2.98
C ARG A 77 -4.44 -19.02 -2.62
N ALA A 78 -4.51 -17.82 -2.03
CA ALA A 78 -5.77 -17.13 -1.89
C ALA A 78 -6.26 -16.68 -3.29
N THR A 79 -7.48 -17.04 -3.63
CA THR A 79 -8.18 -16.50 -4.80
C THR A 79 -8.89 -15.21 -4.37
N ASP A 80 -9.29 -14.32 -5.30
CA ASP A 80 -10.06 -13.10 -4.99
C ASP A 80 -11.24 -13.30 -4.02
N ARG A 81 -11.83 -14.52 -4.00
CA ARG A 81 -12.90 -14.88 -3.07
C ARG A 81 -12.41 -15.09 -1.64
N ASP A 82 -11.18 -15.58 -1.46
CA ASP A 82 -10.61 -15.84 -0.14
C ASP A 82 -10.25 -14.52 0.57
N TYR A 83 -9.91 -13.46 -0.18
CA TYR A 83 -9.65 -12.13 0.38
C TYR A 83 -10.91 -11.40 0.87
N GLU A 84 -12.08 -11.64 0.26
CA GLU A 84 -13.36 -11.06 0.74
C GLU A 84 -13.85 -11.70 2.06
N GLU A 85 -13.51 -12.97 2.32
CA GLU A 85 -14.02 -13.69 3.49
C GLU A 85 -13.12 -13.63 4.72
N THR A 86 -11.79 -13.47 4.59
CA THR A 86 -10.85 -13.59 5.71
C THR A 86 -10.61 -12.33 6.52
N GLY A 87 -10.99 -11.15 6.02
CA GLY A 87 -10.75 -9.86 6.70
C GLY A 87 -11.79 -9.47 7.75
N LYS A 88 -12.98 -10.06 7.73
CA LYS A 88 -14.04 -9.70 8.66
C LYS A 88 -13.86 -10.37 10.03
N ILE A 89 -13.95 -9.60 11.10
CA ILE A 89 -13.90 -10.10 12.49
C ILE A 89 -15.06 -11.06 12.78
N SER A 90 -16.15 -10.95 12.04
CA SER A 90 -17.40 -11.69 12.31
C SER A 90 -17.73 -12.74 11.28
N ASP A 91 -17.24 -13.95 11.44
CA ASP A 91 -17.98 -15.14 10.96
C ASP A 91 -19.18 -15.39 11.89
N GLY A 92 -20.20 -14.50 11.83
CA GLY A 92 -21.43 -14.66 12.59
C GLY A 92 -21.34 -14.34 14.11
N ILE A 93 -20.26 -13.69 14.56
CA ILE A 93 -20.13 -13.22 15.95
C ILE A 93 -20.55 -11.74 15.99
N SER A 94 -21.60 -11.43 16.73
CA SER A 94 -22.00 -10.04 17.03
C SER A 94 -20.91 -9.37 17.86
N VAL A 95 -20.24 -8.36 17.27
CA VAL A 95 -19.28 -7.53 17.99
C VAL A 95 -20.04 -6.47 18.78
N GLU A 96 -20.06 -6.57 20.11
CA GLU A 96 -20.78 -5.62 20.96
C GLU A 96 -20.19 -4.21 20.92
N GLY A 97 -18.86 -4.10 20.73
CA GLY A 97 -18.16 -2.81 20.69
C GLY A 97 -16.68 -2.97 20.40
N VAL A 98 -16.06 -1.84 20.06
CA VAL A 98 -14.63 -1.73 19.72
C VAL A 98 -14.03 -0.45 20.30
N TYR A 99 -12.71 -0.37 20.38
CA TYR A 99 -12.02 0.89 20.61
C TYR A 99 -11.97 1.69 19.32
N ALA A 100 -12.49 2.90 19.30
CA ALA A 100 -12.35 3.80 18.16
C ALA A 100 -10.97 4.47 18.23
N CYS A 101 -10.14 4.28 17.20
CA CYS A 101 -8.76 4.70 17.22
C CYS A 101 -8.58 6.11 16.63
N GLY A 102 -8.54 6.28 15.33
CA GLY A 102 -8.34 7.57 14.68
C GLY A 102 -6.87 8.01 14.59
N ARG A 103 -5.91 7.14 14.94
CA ARG A 103 -4.48 7.41 14.89
C ARG A 103 -3.94 7.24 13.47
N LEU A 104 -3.05 8.16 13.07
CA LEU A 104 -2.34 8.08 11.81
C LEU A 104 -1.25 7.01 11.88
N THR A 105 -1.15 6.21 10.83
CA THR A 105 -0.16 5.14 10.74
C THR A 105 0.53 5.13 9.37
N GLY A 106 1.80 4.75 9.36
CA GLY A 106 2.48 4.33 8.15
C GLY A 106 2.11 2.88 7.84
N ILE A 107 1.82 2.63 6.58
CA ILE A 107 1.45 1.32 6.06
C ILE A 107 2.55 0.89 5.11
N TYR A 108 3.00 -0.34 5.24
CA TYR A 108 3.95 -0.97 4.34
C TYR A 108 3.41 -2.32 3.89
N GLU A 109 3.36 -2.57 2.59
CA GLU A 109 2.96 -3.84 2.01
C GLU A 109 4.02 -4.32 1.03
N GLN A 110 4.40 -5.58 1.14
CA GLN A 110 5.24 -6.28 0.18
C GLN A 110 4.36 -7.04 -0.79
N THR A 111 4.59 -6.85 -2.09
CA THR A 111 3.77 -7.47 -3.15
C THR A 111 4.03 -8.98 -3.24
N GLU A 112 3.02 -9.74 -3.69
CA GLU A 112 3.21 -11.14 -4.09
C GLU A 112 3.96 -11.18 -5.43
N GLY A 113 5.29 -11.37 -5.39
CA GLY A 113 6.15 -11.24 -6.56
C GLY A 113 6.42 -9.77 -6.91
N VAL A 114 6.79 -9.50 -8.16
CA VAL A 114 7.28 -8.20 -8.60
C VAL A 114 6.30 -7.50 -9.53
N LEU A 115 5.66 -6.42 -9.06
CA LEU A 115 4.64 -5.67 -9.80
C LEU A 115 5.26 -4.89 -10.97
N VAL A 116 4.79 -5.13 -12.19
CA VAL A 116 5.12 -4.36 -13.37
C VAL A 116 4.34 -3.05 -13.37
N VAL A 117 5.06 -1.91 -13.34
CA VAL A 117 4.43 -0.58 -13.39
C VAL A 117 4.47 0.03 -14.79
N ASN A 118 5.43 -0.37 -15.62
CA ASN A 118 5.51 0.06 -17.04
C ASN A 118 6.46 -0.83 -17.83
N THR A 119 6.37 -0.77 -19.16
CA THR A 119 7.40 -1.28 -20.08
C THR A 119 8.10 -0.12 -20.79
N THR A 120 9.38 -0.29 -21.13
CA THR A 120 10.19 0.78 -21.72
C THR A 120 11.17 0.26 -22.76
N GLU A 121 11.57 1.14 -23.67
CA GLU A 121 12.70 0.88 -24.56
C GLU A 121 14.01 0.88 -23.77
N VAL A 122 14.89 -0.05 -24.10
CA VAL A 122 16.30 -0.10 -23.66
C VAL A 122 17.20 0.00 -24.88
N THR A 123 18.40 0.53 -24.70
CA THR A 123 19.39 0.66 -25.79
C THR A 123 20.43 -0.43 -25.64
N ASP A 124 20.57 -1.28 -26.67
CA ASP A 124 21.57 -2.34 -26.67
C ASP A 124 23.01 -1.83 -26.90
N GLU A 125 23.99 -2.72 -26.80
CA GLU A 125 25.41 -2.42 -27.00
C GLU A 125 25.71 -1.84 -28.42
N ASP A 126 24.85 -2.10 -29.39
CA ASP A 126 24.97 -1.58 -30.78
C ASP A 126 24.26 -0.21 -30.93
N GLY A 127 23.69 0.34 -29.87
CA GLY A 127 22.96 1.61 -29.89
C GLY A 127 21.53 1.52 -30.42
N LYS A 128 20.99 0.31 -30.60
CA LYS A 128 19.63 0.09 -31.10
C LYS A 128 18.65 0.11 -29.93
N LYS A 129 17.55 0.85 -30.10
CA LYS A 129 16.43 0.87 -29.14
C LYS A 129 15.48 -0.30 -29.40
N VAL A 130 15.19 -1.06 -28.36
CA VAL A 130 14.25 -2.19 -28.38
C VAL A 130 13.45 -2.21 -27.08
N ASN A 131 12.19 -2.65 -27.14
CA ASN A 131 11.39 -2.95 -25.96
C ASN A 131 11.19 -4.47 -25.87
N PRO A 132 11.99 -5.20 -25.07
CA PRO A 132 11.91 -6.66 -25.01
C PRO A 132 10.58 -7.18 -24.46
N ALA A 133 9.93 -6.38 -23.59
CA ALA A 133 8.70 -6.71 -22.90
C ALA A 133 7.44 -6.27 -23.66
N ASP A 134 7.56 -5.56 -24.80
CA ASP A 134 6.40 -5.05 -25.54
C ASP A 134 5.37 -6.16 -25.85
N LYS A 135 4.10 -5.91 -25.49
CA LYS A 135 2.96 -6.83 -25.67
C LYS A 135 3.09 -8.20 -24.94
N LYS A 136 4.10 -8.38 -24.11
CA LYS A 136 4.32 -9.62 -23.35
C LYS A 136 3.85 -9.46 -21.92
N VAL A 137 4.24 -8.36 -21.29
CA VAL A 137 3.74 -7.93 -19.98
C VAL A 137 3.21 -6.50 -20.07
N GLN A 138 2.42 -6.13 -19.08
CA GLN A 138 1.80 -4.81 -19.00
C GLN A 138 1.76 -4.33 -17.53
N CYS A 139 1.40 -3.07 -17.36
CA CYS A 139 1.15 -2.49 -16.03
C CYS A 139 0.08 -3.31 -15.29
N GLY A 140 0.33 -3.64 -14.02
CA GLY A 140 -0.55 -4.47 -13.20
C GLY A 140 -0.27 -5.98 -13.25
N ASP A 141 0.73 -6.44 -14.01
CA ASP A 141 1.21 -7.82 -13.95
C ASP A 141 2.14 -8.02 -12.75
N TYR A 142 2.03 -9.16 -12.04
CA TYR A 142 2.91 -9.53 -10.93
C TYR A 142 3.82 -10.68 -11.36
N ILE A 143 5.12 -10.43 -11.55
CA ILE A 143 6.08 -11.46 -11.94
C ILE A 143 6.37 -12.35 -10.74
N LEU A 144 6.12 -13.66 -10.87
CA LEU A 144 6.28 -14.67 -9.83
C LEU A 144 7.56 -15.47 -9.97
N SER A 145 8.03 -15.70 -11.20
CA SER A 145 9.25 -16.50 -11.43
C SER A 145 9.88 -16.22 -12.80
N VAL A 146 11.19 -16.52 -12.88
CA VAL A 146 12.00 -16.49 -14.10
C VAL A 146 12.62 -17.86 -14.31
N ASN A 147 12.36 -18.53 -15.42
CA ASN A 147 12.78 -19.90 -15.73
C ASN A 147 12.48 -20.89 -14.59
N GLY A 148 11.36 -20.69 -13.85
CA GLY A 148 10.96 -21.50 -12.71
C GLY A 148 11.63 -21.15 -11.36
N ARG A 149 12.60 -20.22 -11.34
CA ARG A 149 13.13 -19.62 -10.11
C ARG A 149 12.14 -18.58 -9.60
N THR A 150 11.54 -18.78 -8.45
CA THR A 150 10.64 -17.82 -7.79
C THR A 150 11.40 -16.53 -7.48
N VAL A 151 10.73 -15.40 -7.63
CA VAL A 151 11.24 -14.06 -7.31
C VAL A 151 10.23 -13.33 -6.43
N ALA A 152 10.69 -12.82 -5.29
CA ALA A 152 9.87 -12.09 -4.32
C ALA A 152 10.07 -10.59 -4.42
N ASP A 153 11.24 -10.13 -4.88
CA ASP A 153 11.59 -8.73 -4.99
C ASP A 153 12.33 -8.41 -6.30
N LYS A 154 12.55 -7.13 -6.54
CA LYS A 154 13.18 -6.62 -7.77
C LYS A 154 14.66 -6.99 -7.86
N GLU A 155 15.34 -7.14 -6.72
CA GLU A 155 16.73 -7.58 -6.65
C GLU A 155 16.83 -9.04 -7.11
N GLU A 156 16.01 -9.94 -6.56
CA GLU A 156 15.93 -11.35 -6.97
C GLU A 156 15.55 -11.50 -8.44
N LEU A 157 14.60 -10.67 -8.92
CA LEU A 157 14.23 -10.65 -10.34
C LEU A 157 15.43 -10.28 -11.22
N SER A 158 16.16 -9.22 -10.86
CA SER A 158 17.34 -8.76 -11.61
C SER A 158 18.46 -9.80 -11.57
N GLU A 159 18.73 -10.39 -10.42
CA GLU A 159 19.74 -11.45 -10.27
C GLU A 159 19.39 -12.69 -11.10
N ALA A 160 18.14 -13.17 -11.00
CA ALA A 160 17.69 -14.35 -11.75
C ALA A 160 17.87 -14.16 -13.28
N VAL A 161 17.48 -13.00 -13.81
CA VAL A 161 17.64 -12.68 -15.24
C VAL A 161 19.13 -12.67 -15.63
N ASN A 162 19.97 -12.00 -14.85
CA ASN A 162 21.38 -11.85 -15.18
C ASN A 162 22.15 -13.15 -15.03
N ASP A 163 21.86 -13.98 -14.02
CA ASP A 163 22.48 -15.31 -13.86
C ASP A 163 22.17 -16.21 -15.06
N ILE A 164 20.87 -16.30 -15.45
CA ILE A 164 20.45 -17.13 -16.58
C ILE A 164 21.11 -16.66 -17.89
N MET A 165 21.14 -15.35 -18.11
CA MET A 165 21.74 -14.81 -19.35
C MET A 165 23.25 -15.03 -19.38
N LYS A 166 23.92 -14.96 -18.23
CA LYS A 166 25.34 -15.29 -18.10
C LYS A 166 25.62 -16.77 -18.38
N GLU A 167 24.78 -17.67 -17.90
CA GLU A 167 24.88 -19.10 -18.22
C GLU A 167 24.74 -19.33 -19.74
N TYR A 168 23.84 -18.61 -20.42
CA TYR A 168 23.71 -18.70 -21.87
C TYR A 168 24.95 -18.17 -22.62
N ASP A 169 25.57 -17.09 -22.14
CA ASP A 169 26.79 -16.55 -22.72
C ASP A 169 28.00 -17.48 -22.56
N GLU A 170 28.12 -18.14 -21.43
CA GLU A 170 29.19 -19.06 -21.09
C GLU A 170 28.98 -20.47 -21.69
N SER A 171 27.77 -20.77 -22.18
CA SER A 171 27.45 -22.07 -22.74
C SER A 171 28.25 -22.39 -24.02
N LEU A 172 28.74 -23.62 -24.11
CA LEU A 172 29.34 -24.17 -25.33
C LEU A 172 28.30 -24.67 -26.33
N ASP A 173 27.05 -24.77 -25.93
CA ASP A 173 25.93 -25.18 -26.79
C ASP A 173 25.38 -23.98 -27.57
N GLU A 174 25.70 -23.94 -28.87
CA GLU A 174 25.23 -22.90 -29.80
C GLU A 174 23.70 -22.79 -29.85
N SER A 175 22.98 -23.91 -29.61
CA SER A 175 21.50 -23.91 -29.60
C SER A 175 20.90 -23.12 -28.41
N LEU A 176 21.63 -22.96 -27.33
CA LEU A 176 21.26 -22.11 -26.18
C LEU A 176 21.56 -20.65 -26.44
N LYS A 177 22.64 -20.35 -27.17
CA LYS A 177 22.98 -18.99 -27.56
C LYS A 177 21.93 -18.37 -28.48
N ASP A 178 21.33 -19.18 -29.38
CA ASP A 178 20.26 -18.73 -30.25
C ASP A 178 18.92 -18.45 -29.56
N LYS A 179 18.68 -19.07 -28.39
CA LYS A 179 17.41 -18.92 -27.66
C LYS A 179 17.33 -17.70 -26.77
N ARG A 180 18.42 -17.20 -26.22
CA ARG A 180 18.60 -16.00 -25.37
C ARG A 180 17.31 -15.35 -24.82
N THR A 181 16.36 -16.19 -24.38
CA THR A 181 15.09 -15.76 -23.77
C THR A 181 14.96 -16.29 -22.36
N VAL A 182 14.35 -15.53 -21.50
CA VAL A 182 13.89 -15.98 -20.19
C VAL A 182 12.38 -16.17 -20.23
N SER A 183 11.90 -17.29 -19.66
CA SER A 183 10.48 -17.54 -19.50
C SER A 183 10.04 -17.00 -18.16
N ILE A 184 9.14 -16.03 -18.15
CA ILE A 184 8.56 -15.47 -16.93
C ILE A 184 7.16 -16.05 -16.70
N LYS A 185 6.81 -16.32 -15.43
CA LYS A 185 5.44 -16.54 -14.99
C LYS A 185 4.96 -15.32 -14.23
N PHE A 186 3.72 -14.90 -14.46
CA PHE A 186 3.14 -13.73 -13.82
C PHE A 186 1.64 -13.90 -13.63
N LEU A 187 1.08 -13.14 -12.67
CA LEU A 187 -0.38 -12.98 -12.50
C LEU A 187 -0.84 -11.76 -13.28
N ARG A 188 -1.97 -11.90 -13.98
CA ARG A 188 -2.70 -10.80 -14.62
C ARG A 188 -4.18 -10.94 -14.29
N GLY A 189 -4.74 -10.00 -13.53
CA GLY A 189 -6.14 -10.08 -13.08
C GLY A 189 -6.46 -11.39 -12.35
N GLY A 190 -5.55 -11.90 -11.52
CA GLY A 190 -5.69 -13.16 -10.78
C GLY A 190 -5.40 -14.43 -11.58
N GLU A 191 -5.17 -14.35 -12.90
CA GLU A 191 -4.85 -15.51 -13.74
C GLU A 191 -3.35 -15.67 -13.95
N GLU A 192 -2.82 -16.90 -13.76
CA GLU A 192 -1.41 -17.21 -14.01
C GLU A 192 -1.17 -17.31 -15.52
N MET A 193 -0.23 -16.52 -16.02
CA MET A 193 0.20 -16.47 -17.40
C MET A 193 1.72 -16.67 -17.53
N SER A 194 2.21 -16.86 -18.74
CA SER A 194 3.64 -16.92 -19.05
C SER A 194 3.99 -16.21 -20.33
N ALA A 195 5.21 -15.69 -20.41
CA ALA A 195 5.75 -15.07 -21.61
C ALA A 195 7.27 -15.28 -21.68
N ASP A 196 7.79 -15.39 -22.91
CA ASP A 196 9.22 -15.43 -23.17
C ASP A 196 9.71 -14.04 -23.55
N ILE A 197 10.66 -13.50 -22.78
CA ILE A 197 11.29 -12.20 -23.00
C ILE A 197 12.75 -12.45 -23.40
N ALA A 198 13.25 -11.73 -24.41
CA ALA A 198 14.66 -11.70 -24.77
C ALA A 198 15.34 -10.49 -24.10
N PRO A 199 15.99 -10.64 -22.94
CA PRO A 199 16.65 -9.53 -22.30
C PRO A 199 17.78 -8.97 -23.16
N VAL A 200 18.00 -7.67 -23.05
CA VAL A 200 18.99 -6.95 -23.82
C VAL A 200 20.16 -6.58 -22.94
N ARG A 201 21.39 -6.84 -23.40
CA ARG A 201 22.60 -6.42 -22.70
C ARG A 201 22.85 -4.95 -22.96
N MET A 202 23.08 -4.19 -21.90
CA MET A 202 23.41 -2.77 -21.95
C MET A 202 24.90 -2.51 -21.71
N ASP A 203 25.33 -1.26 -21.89
CA ASP A 203 26.74 -0.84 -21.76
C ASP A 203 27.37 -1.12 -20.36
N ASP A 204 26.54 -1.27 -19.33
CA ASP A 204 26.99 -1.67 -17.98
C ASP A 204 27.25 -3.18 -17.83
N GLY A 205 27.05 -3.93 -18.93
CA GLY A 205 27.25 -5.38 -19.02
C GLY A 205 26.13 -6.22 -18.40
N ARG A 206 25.03 -5.59 -17.91
CA ARG A 206 23.87 -6.27 -17.34
C ARG A 206 22.77 -6.46 -18.38
N TYR A 207 21.90 -7.43 -18.12
CA TYR A 207 20.75 -7.73 -18.96
C TYR A 207 19.47 -7.13 -18.40
N TYR A 208 18.69 -6.49 -19.27
CA TYR A 208 17.45 -5.80 -18.94
C TYR A 208 16.28 -6.29 -19.80
N MET A 209 15.13 -6.50 -19.17
CA MET A 209 13.89 -6.89 -19.82
C MET A 209 13.07 -5.70 -20.35
N GLY A 210 13.49 -4.46 -20.08
CA GLY A 210 12.73 -3.27 -20.48
C GLY A 210 11.43 -3.10 -19.69
N ILE A 211 11.45 -3.37 -18.39
CA ILE A 211 10.31 -3.22 -17.46
C ILE A 211 10.69 -2.34 -16.27
N TRP A 212 9.75 -1.53 -15.86
CA TRP A 212 9.79 -0.83 -14.57
C TRP A 212 8.96 -1.63 -13.57
N VAL A 213 9.50 -1.86 -12.39
CA VAL A 213 8.89 -2.74 -11.39
C VAL A 213 8.89 -2.14 -10.00
N LYS A 214 7.96 -2.61 -9.17
CA LYS A 214 7.90 -2.41 -7.72
C LYS A 214 7.70 -3.75 -7.03
N ASP A 215 8.16 -3.86 -5.80
CA ASP A 215 8.01 -5.03 -4.93
C ASP A 215 7.43 -4.65 -3.56
N ASP A 216 7.25 -3.35 -3.33
CA ASP A 216 6.65 -2.84 -2.12
C ASP A 216 5.80 -1.58 -2.38
N LEU A 217 4.85 -1.33 -1.48
CA LEU A 217 4.13 -0.08 -1.37
C LEU A 217 4.19 0.42 0.07
N ALA A 218 4.34 1.74 0.19
CA ALA A 218 4.24 2.41 1.47
C ALA A 218 3.30 3.60 1.37
N GLY A 219 2.53 3.86 2.43
CA GLY A 219 1.55 4.93 2.46
C GLY A 219 1.25 5.39 3.88
N ILE A 220 0.33 6.35 3.99
CA ILE A 220 -0.20 6.84 5.25
C ILE A 220 -1.71 6.59 5.26
N GLY A 221 -2.22 6.12 6.39
CA GLY A 221 -3.65 5.91 6.62
C GLY A 221 -4.03 6.14 8.06
N THR A 222 -5.27 5.77 8.40
CA THR A 222 -5.79 5.90 9.76
C THR A 222 -6.37 4.56 10.22
N ILE A 223 -6.00 4.12 11.43
CA ILE A 223 -6.61 2.96 12.08
C ILE A 223 -8.01 3.37 12.54
N THR A 224 -9.03 2.62 12.10
CA THR A 224 -10.43 2.92 12.42
C THR A 224 -10.77 2.43 13.81
N TYR A 225 -10.54 1.17 14.07
CA TYR A 225 -10.87 0.53 15.32
C TYR A 225 -9.92 -0.63 15.62
N TYR A 226 -9.93 -1.05 16.87
CA TYR A 226 -9.36 -2.33 17.29
C TYR A 226 -10.20 -2.98 18.38
N THR A 227 -10.11 -4.29 18.48
CA THR A 227 -10.79 -5.11 19.48
C THR A 227 -9.93 -5.27 20.75
N LYS A 228 -10.49 -5.83 21.81
CA LYS A 228 -9.77 -6.11 23.06
C LYS A 228 -8.59 -7.07 22.89
N ASP A 229 -8.64 -7.94 21.90
CA ASP A 229 -7.59 -8.88 21.54
C ASP A 229 -6.61 -8.31 20.48
N GLY A 230 -6.77 -7.03 20.11
CA GLY A 230 -5.83 -6.28 19.27
C GLY A 230 -6.06 -6.44 17.76
N ARG A 231 -7.10 -7.15 17.31
CA ARG A 231 -7.43 -7.15 15.89
C ARG A 231 -7.94 -5.77 15.49
N PHE A 232 -7.44 -5.24 14.39
CA PHE A 232 -7.80 -3.91 13.91
C PHE A 232 -8.40 -3.92 12.51
N GLY A 233 -9.17 -2.87 12.22
CA GLY A 233 -9.57 -2.48 10.87
C GLY A 233 -9.17 -1.03 10.60
N ALA A 234 -8.75 -0.73 9.39
CA ALA A 234 -8.29 0.60 8.99
C ALA A 234 -8.73 0.98 7.57
N LEU A 235 -8.63 2.26 7.23
CA LEU A 235 -8.89 2.88 5.92
C LEU A 235 -10.35 2.91 5.47
N GLY A 236 -11.13 1.83 5.66
CA GLY A 236 -12.48 1.69 5.11
C GLY A 236 -12.54 1.50 3.60
N HIS A 237 -11.42 1.24 2.95
CA HIS A 237 -11.26 0.87 1.54
C HIS A 237 -9.93 0.14 1.36
N GLY A 238 -9.80 -0.63 0.30
CA GLY A 238 -8.57 -1.36 0.02
C GLY A 238 -7.45 -0.48 -0.52
N ILE A 239 -6.25 -1.01 -0.46
CA ILE A 239 -5.06 -0.45 -1.08
C ILE A 239 -4.96 -0.99 -2.49
N GLY A 240 -4.98 -0.11 -3.49
CA GLY A 240 -4.88 -0.47 -4.90
C GLY A 240 -3.43 -0.63 -5.37
N ASP A 241 -3.25 -1.41 -6.43
CA ASP A 241 -1.95 -1.65 -7.07
C ASP A 241 -1.39 -0.41 -7.82
N GLY A 242 -2.19 0.63 -7.91
CA GLY A 242 -1.84 1.85 -8.60
C GLY A 242 -2.10 1.85 -10.08
N THR A 243 -2.74 0.82 -10.60
CA THR A 243 -3.18 0.77 -11.97
C THR A 243 -4.51 1.51 -12.16
N GLN A 244 -4.86 1.84 -13.40
CA GLN A 244 -6.15 2.47 -13.71
C GLN A 244 -7.34 1.51 -13.55
N SER A 245 -7.10 0.21 -13.50
CA SER A 245 -8.14 -0.79 -13.31
C SER A 245 -8.74 -0.75 -11.90
N GLY A 246 -8.03 -0.12 -10.94
CA GLY A 246 -8.48 -0.05 -9.56
C GLY A 246 -8.46 -1.39 -8.83
N ASN A 247 -7.64 -2.32 -9.30
CA ASN A 247 -7.46 -3.62 -8.65
C ASN A 247 -6.83 -3.44 -7.28
N LEU A 248 -7.19 -4.31 -6.35
CA LEU A 248 -6.48 -4.43 -5.09
C LEU A 248 -5.03 -4.84 -5.32
N LEU A 249 -4.14 -4.31 -4.48
CA LEU A 249 -2.77 -4.77 -4.42
C LEU A 249 -2.73 -6.23 -3.95
N TYR A 250 -2.09 -7.09 -4.72
CA TYR A 250 -1.75 -8.45 -4.28
C TYR A 250 -0.53 -8.35 -3.36
N ALA A 251 -0.78 -8.38 -2.06
CA ALA A 251 0.25 -8.32 -1.03
C ALA A 251 0.51 -9.70 -0.44
N ASN A 252 1.79 -10.00 -0.18
CA ASN A 252 2.22 -11.23 0.50
C ASN A 252 2.27 -11.02 2.02
N SER A 253 2.62 -9.81 2.45
CA SER A 253 2.70 -9.42 3.85
C SER A 253 2.61 -7.90 3.96
N GLY A 254 2.28 -7.42 5.14
CA GLY A 254 2.28 -6.00 5.42
C GLY A 254 2.46 -5.71 6.91
N ASP A 255 2.88 -4.50 7.18
CA ASP A 255 3.14 -4.02 8.53
C ASP A 255 2.62 -2.60 8.72
N LEU A 256 2.22 -2.28 9.93
CA LEU A 256 1.96 -0.93 10.38
C LEU A 256 3.13 -0.37 11.17
N TYR A 257 3.41 0.91 10.95
CA TYR A 257 4.48 1.62 11.63
C TYR A 257 4.01 2.95 12.21
N SER A 258 4.61 3.35 13.32
CA SER A 258 4.43 4.70 13.85
C SER A 258 4.94 5.74 12.86
N MET A 259 4.25 6.87 12.81
CA MET A 259 4.63 7.96 11.93
C MET A 259 4.62 9.30 12.66
N LYS A 260 5.32 10.28 12.12
CA LYS A 260 5.29 11.66 12.58
C LYS A 260 4.73 12.55 11.48
N LEU A 261 3.59 13.20 11.77
CA LEU A 261 3.02 14.21 10.90
C LEU A 261 4.00 15.39 10.74
N THR A 262 4.30 15.78 9.50
CA THR A 262 5.23 16.88 9.19
C THR A 262 4.57 18.00 8.40
N LYS A 263 3.55 17.69 7.61
CA LYS A 263 2.89 18.64 6.71
C LYS A 263 1.44 18.27 6.45
N ILE A 264 0.61 19.29 6.30
CA ILE A 264 -0.74 19.17 5.76
C ILE A 264 -0.83 20.08 4.55
N LYS A 265 -1.14 19.52 3.40
CA LYS A 265 -1.50 20.26 2.21
C LYS A 265 -3.02 20.42 2.21
N LYS A 266 -3.49 21.67 2.32
CA LYS A 266 -4.93 21.93 2.38
C LYS A 266 -5.64 21.55 1.09
N GLY A 267 -6.79 20.89 1.25
CA GLY A 267 -7.71 20.63 0.15
C GLY A 267 -8.35 21.91 -0.39
N LYS A 268 -8.60 21.96 -1.68
CA LYS A 268 -9.33 23.00 -2.40
C LYS A 268 -10.18 22.34 -3.48
N ALA A 269 -11.22 23.03 -3.92
CA ALA A 269 -12.03 22.58 -5.05
C ALA A 269 -11.13 22.19 -6.26
N GLY A 270 -11.30 21.00 -6.78
CA GLY A 270 -10.51 20.42 -7.87
C GLY A 270 -9.12 19.89 -7.48
N THR A 271 -8.73 20.02 -6.20
CA THR A 271 -7.41 19.54 -5.72
C THR A 271 -7.57 19.03 -4.28
N PRO A 272 -7.74 17.72 -4.08
CA PRO A 272 -7.77 17.15 -2.74
C PRO A 272 -6.50 17.48 -1.96
N GLY A 273 -6.66 17.66 -0.66
CA GLY A 273 -5.53 17.83 0.25
C GLY A 273 -4.89 16.50 0.60
N GLU A 274 -3.71 16.57 1.23
CA GLU A 274 -2.95 15.39 1.64
C GLU A 274 -2.21 15.61 2.95
N ILE A 275 -2.00 14.54 3.70
CA ILE A 275 -1.11 14.50 4.85
C ILE A 275 0.28 14.06 4.38
N GLY A 276 1.32 14.78 4.82
CA GLY A 276 2.71 14.36 4.69
C GLY A 276 3.32 14.05 6.04
N GLY A 277 4.09 12.97 6.11
CA GLY A 277 4.71 12.52 7.35
C GLY A 277 5.99 11.73 7.10
N VAL A 278 6.70 11.45 8.20
CA VAL A 278 7.84 10.54 8.23
C VAL A 278 7.38 9.25 8.87
N VAL A 279 7.52 8.15 8.16
CA VAL A 279 7.30 6.79 8.66
C VAL A 279 8.66 6.21 9.05
N TYR A 280 8.75 5.68 10.27
CA TYR A 280 9.98 5.08 10.77
C TYR A 280 9.90 3.56 10.60
N PHE A 281 10.61 3.03 9.59
CA PHE A 281 10.66 1.59 9.36
C PHE A 281 11.69 0.92 10.27
N GLY A 282 11.23 0.16 11.25
CA GLY A 282 12.10 -0.58 12.15
C GLY A 282 11.36 -1.16 13.36
N LYS A 283 11.97 -2.10 14.06
CA LYS A 283 11.36 -2.85 15.17
C LYS A 283 10.77 -1.98 16.29
N LYS A 284 11.34 -0.78 16.52
CA LYS A 284 10.85 0.12 17.59
C LYS A 284 9.63 0.94 17.18
N SER A 285 9.37 1.00 15.91
CA SER A 285 8.29 1.79 15.32
C SER A 285 7.22 0.91 14.69
N HIS A 286 7.43 -0.39 14.71
CA HIS A 286 6.45 -1.38 14.30
C HIS A 286 5.31 -1.39 15.32
N ILE A 287 4.08 -1.32 14.86
CA ILE A 287 2.88 -1.23 15.70
C ILE A 287 1.87 -2.36 15.43
N GLY A 288 2.07 -3.14 14.37
CA GLY A 288 1.22 -4.27 14.05
C GLY A 288 1.47 -4.86 12.68
N THR A 289 0.90 -6.03 12.43
CA THR A 289 0.97 -6.76 11.17
C THR A 289 -0.33 -6.69 10.40
N LEU A 290 -0.25 -6.69 9.08
CA LEU A 290 -1.40 -6.77 8.17
C LEU A 290 -1.63 -8.22 7.77
N ASP A 291 -2.87 -8.69 7.92
CA ASP A 291 -3.29 -10.04 7.52
C ASP A 291 -4.06 -10.02 6.20
N CYS A 292 -4.74 -8.90 5.89
CA CYS A 292 -5.63 -8.82 4.75
C CYS A 292 -5.76 -7.39 4.21
N ASN A 293 -5.72 -7.26 2.88
CA ASN A 293 -6.10 -6.09 2.10
C ASN A 293 -7.37 -6.43 1.31
N SER A 294 -8.49 -5.81 1.65
CA SER A 294 -9.80 -6.05 1.01
C SER A 294 -10.42 -4.75 0.49
N ASN A 295 -11.48 -4.86 -0.30
CA ASN A 295 -12.23 -3.69 -0.75
C ASN A 295 -12.84 -2.86 0.39
N LEU A 296 -13.00 -3.43 1.58
CA LEU A 296 -13.64 -2.81 2.74
C LEU A 296 -12.64 -2.18 3.72
N GLY A 297 -11.35 -2.42 3.52
CA GLY A 297 -10.28 -1.92 4.36
C GLY A 297 -9.10 -2.88 4.45
N ILE A 298 -8.14 -2.52 5.29
CA ILE A 298 -7.03 -3.38 5.69
C ILE A 298 -7.25 -3.85 7.12
N TYR A 299 -6.86 -5.09 7.40
CA TYR A 299 -7.10 -5.77 8.67
C TYR A 299 -5.84 -6.47 9.13
N GLY A 300 -5.71 -6.63 10.45
CA GLY A 300 -4.54 -7.29 11.03
C GLY A 300 -4.53 -7.27 12.54
N GLN A 301 -3.34 -7.38 13.12
CA GLN A 301 -3.11 -7.50 14.55
C GLN A 301 -2.14 -6.43 15.06
N LEU A 302 -2.55 -5.65 16.09
CA LEU A 302 -1.67 -4.74 16.82
C LEU A 302 -0.70 -5.52 17.71
N ASP A 303 0.49 -4.99 17.88
CA ASP A 303 1.46 -5.48 18.86
C ASP A 303 0.94 -5.28 20.29
N SER A 304 1.31 -6.16 21.20
CA SER A 304 0.80 -6.16 22.60
C SER A 304 1.12 -4.88 23.36
N ASP A 305 2.27 -4.29 23.09
CA ASP A 305 2.72 -3.06 23.75
C ASP A 305 1.88 -1.87 23.29
N GLU A 306 1.68 -1.75 21.96
CA GLU A 306 0.83 -0.73 21.34
C GLU A 306 -0.63 -0.87 21.74
N LEU A 307 -1.16 -2.11 21.77
CA LEU A 307 -2.50 -2.40 22.23
C LEU A 307 -2.72 -1.89 23.66
N SER A 308 -1.74 -2.12 24.55
CA SER A 308 -1.81 -1.71 25.94
C SER A 308 -1.77 -0.18 26.09
N GLU A 309 -0.95 0.51 25.29
CA GLU A 309 -0.85 1.97 25.27
C GLU A 309 -2.14 2.60 24.75
N TYR A 310 -2.62 2.13 23.60
CA TYR A 310 -3.83 2.66 22.95
C TYR A 310 -5.07 2.44 23.82
N ALA A 311 -5.23 1.25 24.41
CA ALA A 311 -6.38 0.93 25.26
C ALA A 311 -6.43 1.75 26.57
N ALA A 312 -5.33 2.34 26.99
CA ALA A 312 -5.29 3.25 28.14
C ALA A 312 -5.83 4.66 27.82
N GLU A 313 -5.79 5.06 26.55
CA GLU A 313 -6.17 6.40 26.09
C GLU A 313 -7.48 6.42 25.29
N ASP A 314 -7.74 5.39 24.51
CA ASP A 314 -8.85 5.34 23.56
C ASP A 314 -10.16 4.96 24.22
N THR A 315 -11.25 5.44 23.65
CA THR A 315 -12.60 5.17 24.18
C THR A 315 -13.20 3.93 23.49
N TYR A 316 -13.74 3.03 24.33
CA TYR A 316 -14.52 1.89 23.86
C TYR A 316 -15.94 2.34 23.52
N TYR A 317 -16.40 2.08 22.29
CA TYR A 317 -17.73 2.42 21.83
C TYR A 317 -18.53 1.16 21.48
N PRO A 318 -19.82 1.11 21.82
CA PRO A 318 -20.73 0.13 21.24
C PRO A 318 -20.78 0.30 19.71
N VAL A 319 -20.92 -0.80 18.98
CA VAL A 319 -21.17 -0.78 17.53
C VAL A 319 -22.65 -0.44 17.30
N ALA A 320 -22.92 0.44 16.34
CA ALA A 320 -24.27 0.74 15.90
C ALA A 320 -24.78 -0.31 14.91
N ASP A 321 -26.03 -0.69 15.06
CA ASP A 321 -26.71 -1.40 13.97
C ASP A 321 -26.94 -0.45 12.78
N LYS A 322 -26.88 -0.98 11.57
CA LYS A 322 -27.09 -0.20 10.32
C LYS A 322 -28.39 0.62 10.31
N ASP A 323 -29.42 0.12 11.02
CA ASP A 323 -30.71 0.81 11.12
C ASP A 323 -30.73 1.96 12.13
N GLU A 324 -29.77 2.04 13.01
CA GLU A 324 -29.61 3.13 13.97
C GLU A 324 -28.89 4.33 13.36
N ILE A 325 -28.16 4.13 12.24
CA ILE A 325 -27.44 5.21 11.55
C ILE A 325 -28.46 6.13 10.86
N HIS A 326 -28.36 7.43 11.13
CA HIS A 326 -29.29 8.42 10.57
C HIS A 326 -28.56 9.71 10.12
N THR A 327 -29.21 10.48 9.26
CA THR A 327 -28.71 11.81 8.86
C THR A 327 -28.71 12.79 10.03
N GLY A 328 -27.73 13.71 10.05
CA GLY A 328 -27.58 14.71 11.09
C GLY A 328 -26.17 14.71 11.69
N SER A 329 -26.05 15.27 12.89
CA SER A 329 -24.77 15.50 13.54
C SER A 329 -24.06 14.20 13.90
N ALA A 330 -22.75 14.16 13.65
CA ALA A 330 -21.83 13.12 14.06
C ALA A 330 -20.44 13.72 14.31
N GLN A 331 -19.49 12.92 14.74
CA GLN A 331 -18.11 13.32 14.97
C GLN A 331 -17.14 12.32 14.36
N MET A 332 -16.09 12.79 13.70
CA MET A 332 -14.94 11.96 13.36
C MET A 332 -13.84 12.12 14.41
N ILE A 333 -13.11 11.04 14.68
CA ILE A 333 -11.90 11.06 15.51
C ILE A 333 -10.69 11.04 14.58
N SER A 334 -9.74 11.94 14.77
CA SER A 334 -8.54 12.00 13.94
C SER A 334 -7.37 12.66 14.65
N GLU A 335 -6.18 12.17 14.36
CA GLU A 335 -4.90 12.70 14.84
C GLU A 335 -4.32 13.76 13.90
N ILE A 336 -5.07 14.28 12.95
CA ILE A 336 -4.60 15.22 11.92
C ILE A 336 -3.97 16.50 12.46
N SER A 337 -4.32 16.94 13.68
CA SER A 337 -3.68 18.08 14.33
C SER A 337 -2.36 17.75 15.03
N GLY A 338 -1.91 16.49 14.98
CA GLY A 338 -0.83 15.94 15.81
C GLY A 338 -1.29 15.52 17.20
N LYS A 339 -2.60 15.53 17.44
CA LYS A 339 -3.26 15.03 18.65
C LYS A 339 -4.56 14.35 18.25
N LEU A 340 -4.95 13.34 19.01
CA LEU A 340 -6.23 12.68 18.80
C LEU A 340 -7.37 13.59 19.27
N GLU A 341 -8.18 14.07 18.32
CA GLU A 341 -9.28 15.00 18.56
C GLU A 341 -10.56 14.57 17.86
N LYS A 342 -11.69 15.05 18.38
CA LYS A 342 -13.00 14.91 17.75
C LYS A 342 -13.34 16.15 16.94
N TYR A 343 -13.77 15.95 15.69
CA TYR A 343 -14.19 16.99 14.76
C TYR A 343 -15.65 16.76 14.37
N ASN A 344 -16.44 17.83 14.40
CA ASN A 344 -17.86 17.76 14.05
C ASN A 344 -18.04 17.58 12.55
N LEU A 345 -18.96 16.73 12.18
CA LEU A 345 -19.43 16.54 10.82
C LEU A 345 -20.94 16.28 10.82
N GLU A 346 -21.54 16.32 9.65
CA GLU A 346 -22.93 15.99 9.40
C GLU A 346 -23.00 14.86 8.40
N ILE A 347 -23.84 13.86 8.68
CA ILE A 347 -24.22 12.84 7.72
C ILE A 347 -25.36 13.43 6.89
N THR A 348 -25.09 13.71 5.62
CA THR A 348 -26.06 14.38 4.73
C THR A 348 -26.94 13.38 3.98
N ASN A 349 -26.42 12.19 3.72
CA ASN A 349 -27.14 11.11 3.04
C ASN A 349 -26.64 9.73 3.50
N ILE A 350 -27.52 8.73 3.44
CA ILE A 350 -27.21 7.32 3.72
C ILE A 350 -27.85 6.47 2.62
N ASP A 351 -27.01 5.74 1.88
CA ASP A 351 -27.44 4.73 0.94
C ASP A 351 -27.16 3.33 1.48
N LYS A 352 -28.13 2.76 2.19
CA LYS A 352 -28.05 1.40 2.77
C LYS A 352 -27.98 0.27 1.70
N LYS A 353 -28.15 0.61 0.41
CA LYS A 353 -28.11 -0.32 -0.71
C LYS A 353 -27.02 0.02 -1.71
N ALA A 354 -26.09 0.88 -1.33
CA ALA A 354 -24.98 1.24 -2.19
C ALA A 354 -24.26 -0.04 -2.67
N THR A 355 -24.05 -0.14 -3.98
CA THR A 355 -23.24 -1.21 -4.58
C THR A 355 -21.76 -1.05 -4.27
N ASP A 356 -21.32 0.19 -4.06
CA ASP A 356 -20.01 0.56 -3.53
C ASP A 356 -20.20 0.91 -2.05
N THR A 357 -20.00 -0.09 -1.18
CA THR A 357 -20.23 0.03 0.26
C THR A 357 -19.34 1.09 0.92
N ASN A 358 -18.19 1.40 0.32
CA ASN A 358 -17.27 2.43 0.79
C ASN A 358 -17.86 3.86 0.63
N LYS A 359 -19.01 3.97 -0.04
CA LYS A 359 -19.77 5.20 -0.25
C LYS A 359 -21.19 5.13 0.35
N GLY A 360 -21.38 4.28 1.36
CA GLY A 360 -22.67 4.10 2.03
C GLY A 360 -23.19 5.33 2.78
N MET A 361 -22.30 6.27 3.15
CA MET A 361 -22.67 7.54 3.79
C MET A 361 -22.05 8.72 3.02
N GLU A 362 -22.78 9.84 2.90
CA GLU A 362 -22.24 11.12 2.49
C GLU A 362 -22.04 12.01 3.73
N LEU A 363 -20.87 12.62 3.80
CA LEU A 363 -20.38 13.34 4.96
C LEU A 363 -20.11 14.79 4.59
N LYS A 364 -20.37 15.71 5.53
CA LYS A 364 -20.02 17.14 5.45
C LYS A 364 -19.30 17.55 6.72
N VAL A 365 -18.06 18.00 6.61
CA VAL A 365 -17.32 18.60 7.73
C VAL A 365 -17.94 19.93 8.10
N THR A 366 -18.30 20.09 9.36
CA THR A 366 -18.87 21.32 9.94
C THR A 366 -17.95 21.96 10.99
N ASP A 367 -16.87 21.28 11.37
CA ASP A 367 -15.90 21.77 12.34
C ASP A 367 -14.96 22.79 11.68
N GLU A 368 -15.07 24.06 12.11
CA GLU A 368 -14.24 25.16 11.59
C GLU A 368 -12.74 24.92 11.81
N ARG A 369 -12.35 24.25 12.91
CA ARG A 369 -10.95 23.92 13.20
C ARG A 369 -10.36 22.99 12.14
N LEU A 370 -11.10 21.96 11.72
CA LEU A 370 -10.66 21.04 10.67
C LEU A 370 -10.63 21.73 9.30
N ILE A 371 -11.66 22.54 8.99
CA ILE A 371 -11.70 23.30 7.74
C ILE A 371 -10.52 24.30 7.68
N GLU A 372 -10.23 24.99 8.79
CA GLU A 372 -9.08 25.89 8.84
C GLU A 372 -7.75 25.15 8.72
N LEU A 373 -7.61 23.97 9.34
CA LEU A 373 -6.38 23.18 9.36
C LEU A 373 -6.08 22.56 7.99
N SER A 374 -7.04 21.82 7.42
CA SER A 374 -6.84 20.95 6.25
C SER A 374 -7.72 21.31 5.03
N GLY A 375 -8.69 22.20 5.18
CA GLY A 375 -9.69 22.48 4.15
C GLY A 375 -10.86 21.49 4.16
N GLY A 376 -10.86 20.51 5.07
CA GLY A 376 -11.84 19.45 5.20
C GLY A 376 -11.20 18.06 5.28
N ILE A 377 -11.82 17.06 4.64
CA ILE A 377 -11.27 15.72 4.51
C ILE A 377 -10.08 15.74 3.55
N VAL A 378 -8.99 15.08 3.91
CA VAL A 378 -7.76 15.03 3.12
C VAL A 378 -7.26 13.59 3.02
N GLN A 379 -6.45 13.32 2.00
CA GLN A 379 -5.82 12.02 1.83
C GLN A 379 -4.92 11.70 3.02
N GLY A 380 -5.06 10.48 3.55
CA GLY A 380 -4.45 10.01 4.80
C GLY A 380 -5.41 9.98 5.99
N THR A 381 -6.55 10.71 5.95
CA THR A 381 -7.60 10.61 6.98
C THR A 381 -8.63 9.51 6.70
N SER A 382 -8.51 8.78 5.59
CA SER A 382 -9.30 7.56 5.34
C SER A 382 -9.10 6.56 6.48
N GLY A 383 -10.20 6.06 7.04
CA GLY A 383 -10.21 5.24 8.26
C GLY A 383 -10.54 6.02 9.53
N SER A 384 -10.60 7.36 9.51
CA SER A 384 -11.03 8.11 10.71
C SER A 384 -12.41 7.64 11.19
N PRO A 385 -12.55 7.10 12.42
CA PRO A 385 -13.82 6.55 12.89
C PRO A 385 -14.88 7.64 13.08
N ILE A 386 -16.13 7.29 12.78
CA ILE A 386 -17.28 8.19 12.91
C ILE A 386 -18.14 7.73 14.07
N ILE A 387 -18.45 8.68 14.96
CA ILE A 387 -19.26 8.47 16.16
C ILE A 387 -20.57 9.25 16.03
N GLN A 388 -21.69 8.58 16.25
CA GLN A 388 -23.02 9.18 16.32
C GLN A 388 -23.76 8.58 17.54
N ASP A 389 -24.42 9.42 18.34
CA ASP A 389 -25.19 9.03 19.52
C ASP A 389 -24.47 8.10 20.51
N GLY A 390 -23.13 8.28 20.64
CA GLY A 390 -22.29 7.50 21.54
C GLY A 390 -21.93 6.10 21.02
N LYS A 391 -22.16 5.81 19.75
CA LYS A 391 -21.81 4.55 19.10
C LYS A 391 -20.85 4.81 17.92
N ILE A 392 -19.99 3.85 17.61
CA ILE A 392 -19.24 3.86 16.36
C ILE A 392 -20.15 3.41 15.23
N ILE A 393 -20.24 4.22 14.15
CA ILE A 393 -21.15 3.99 13.03
C ILE A 393 -20.43 3.68 11.73
N GLY A 394 -19.12 3.96 11.65
CA GLY A 394 -18.36 3.77 10.42
C GLY A 394 -17.05 4.52 10.41
N ALA A 395 -16.51 4.70 9.21
CA ALA A 395 -15.27 5.40 8.97
C ALA A 395 -15.35 6.32 7.73
N VAL A 396 -14.54 7.38 7.74
CA VAL A 396 -14.32 8.23 6.56
C VAL A 396 -13.54 7.42 5.51
N THR A 397 -13.95 7.48 4.25
CA THR A 397 -13.29 6.75 3.17
C THR A 397 -12.68 7.65 2.10
N HIS A 398 -13.50 8.47 1.43
CA HIS A 398 -13.08 9.27 0.29
C HIS A 398 -13.48 10.74 0.46
N VAL A 399 -12.66 11.64 -0.06
CA VAL A 399 -12.96 13.08 -0.14
C VAL A 399 -13.59 13.40 -1.49
N PHE A 400 -14.51 14.36 -1.53
CA PHE A 400 -15.02 14.92 -2.79
C PHE A 400 -13.97 15.81 -3.44
N VAL A 401 -13.71 15.59 -4.72
CA VAL A 401 -12.70 16.36 -5.46
C VAL A 401 -13.10 17.83 -5.56
N ASP A 402 -14.39 18.11 -5.82
CA ASP A 402 -14.90 19.46 -6.04
C ASP A 402 -15.19 20.24 -4.74
N ASP A 403 -15.37 19.54 -3.62
CA ASP A 403 -15.61 20.12 -2.31
C ASP A 403 -14.96 19.30 -1.19
N PRO A 404 -13.73 19.59 -0.78
CA PRO A 404 -13.03 18.82 0.27
C PRO A 404 -13.71 18.82 1.64
N THR A 405 -14.68 19.73 1.89
CA THR A 405 -15.48 19.67 3.12
C THR A 405 -16.49 18.53 3.09
N GLY A 406 -16.75 17.93 1.92
CA GLY A 406 -17.57 16.75 1.72
C GLY A 406 -16.76 15.50 1.45
N GLY A 407 -17.38 14.34 1.69
CA GLY A 407 -16.76 13.04 1.42
C GLY A 407 -17.71 11.89 1.62
N TYR A 408 -17.19 10.69 1.49
CA TYR A 408 -17.90 9.45 1.73
C TYR A 408 -17.43 8.77 3.02
N GLY A 409 -18.27 7.88 3.53
CA GLY A 409 -17.95 6.95 4.61
C GLY A 409 -18.56 5.58 4.37
N ILE A 410 -17.94 4.58 4.98
CA ILE A 410 -18.40 3.19 5.07
C ILE A 410 -19.11 2.97 6.39
N CYS A 411 -20.17 2.17 6.40
CA CYS A 411 -20.81 1.75 7.64
C CYS A 411 -19.93 0.73 8.39
N ILE A 412 -19.98 0.75 9.73
CA ILE A 412 -19.10 -0.09 10.57
C ILE A 412 -19.37 -1.58 10.40
N ASP A 413 -20.62 -1.98 10.17
CA ASP A 413 -21.04 -3.36 9.94
C ASP A 413 -20.44 -3.97 8.66
N GLU A 414 -20.03 -3.14 7.71
CA GLU A 414 -19.30 -3.60 6.51
C GLU A 414 -17.84 -3.87 6.78
N MET A 415 -17.26 -3.23 7.82
CA MET A 415 -15.86 -3.39 8.20
C MET A 415 -15.64 -4.49 9.25
N LEU A 416 -16.67 -4.90 9.98
CA LEU A 416 -16.64 -5.94 11.02
C LEU A 416 -17.03 -7.29 10.44
#